data_4a5e0dc836c54317361ef6254edb0a69
#
_entry.id   4a5e0dc836c54317361ef6254edb0a69
#
_cell.length_a   1.000
_cell.length_b   1.000
_cell.length_c   1.000
_cell.angle_alpha   90.00
_cell.angle_beta   90.00
_cell.angle_gamma   90.00
#
_symmetry.space_group_name_H-M   'P 1'
#
loop_
_entity.id
_entity.type
_entity.pdbx_description
1 polymer ?
#
loop_
_entity_poly.entity_id
_entity_poly.type
_entity_poly.pdbx_seq_one_letter_code
_entity_poly.pdbx_strand_id
1 'polypeptide(L)'
;ISTIKALLFLLFFVNQIINDWKKQNYGQVIRSVGPESHLEKGGTPTMGGILILGAIIFSCLCWGDLQSKFLWILLFIISSFGAIGFLDDYLKLKNQNSDGLSGKSKLFWQFSFALIAVSILYFSAETTQETSLILPFFKEFSLQLGIWFIFLSIFVIVGTSNAVNLTDGLDGLAIMPSVMDAGGLGIVAYM
;
A
#
# COMPACT_ATOMS: atom_id res chain seq x y z
N ILE A 1 6.45 -19.99 1.41
CA ILE A 1 5.32 -20.66 2.12
C ILE A 1 4.24 -19.64 2.51
N SER A 2 4.57 -18.49 3.11
CA SER A 2 3.62 -17.44 3.50
C SER A 2 2.86 -16.85 2.31
N THR A 3 3.54 -16.59 1.19
CA THR A 3 2.95 -16.06 -0.06
C THR A 3 1.88 -17.00 -0.63
N ILE A 4 2.15 -18.31 -0.65
CA ILE A 4 1.18 -19.30 -1.15
C ILE A 4 -0.06 -19.33 -0.26
N LYS A 5 0.11 -19.23 1.05
CA LYS A 5 -1.01 -19.24 2.00
C LYS A 5 -1.84 -17.97 1.95
N ALA A 6 -1.20 -16.80 1.76
CA ALA A 6 -1.90 -15.56 1.50
C ALA A 6 -2.74 -15.65 0.20
N LEU A 7 -2.18 -16.25 -0.85
CA LEU A 7 -2.90 -16.49 -2.10
C LEU A 7 -4.10 -17.43 -1.90
N LEU A 8 -3.92 -18.53 -1.18
CA LEU A 8 -5.01 -19.48 -0.88
C LEU A 8 -6.11 -18.82 -0.04
N PHE A 9 -5.74 -18.00 0.93
CA PHE A 9 -6.69 -17.21 1.71
C PHE A 9 -7.50 -16.28 0.81
N LEU A 10 -6.85 -15.54 -0.07
CA LEU A 10 -7.53 -14.67 -1.04
C LEU A 10 -8.48 -15.46 -1.93
N LEU A 11 -8.02 -16.56 -2.54
CA LEU A 11 -8.83 -17.37 -3.45
C LEU A 11 -10.06 -17.96 -2.76
N PHE A 12 -9.97 -18.28 -1.48
CA PHE A 12 -11.10 -18.83 -0.72
C PHE A 12 -12.17 -17.76 -0.41
N PHE A 13 -11.74 -16.57 -0.01
CA PHE A 13 -12.67 -15.52 0.43
C PHE A 13 -13.15 -14.59 -0.68
N VAL A 14 -12.38 -14.45 -1.78
CA VAL A 14 -12.65 -13.47 -2.83
C VAL A 14 -14.04 -13.60 -3.43
N ASN A 15 -14.45 -14.82 -3.75
CA ASN A 15 -15.75 -15.06 -4.40
C ASN A 15 -16.94 -14.76 -3.48
N GLN A 16 -16.82 -15.07 -2.19
CA GLN A 16 -17.86 -14.79 -1.20
C GLN A 16 -18.03 -13.29 -1.02
N ILE A 17 -16.94 -12.57 -0.82
CA ILE A 17 -16.95 -11.14 -0.56
C ILE A 17 -17.40 -10.34 -1.81
N ILE A 18 -16.93 -10.71 -3.00
CA ILE A 18 -17.39 -10.08 -4.24
C ILE A 18 -18.89 -10.27 -4.44
N ASN A 19 -19.42 -11.47 -4.15
CA ASN A 19 -20.85 -11.73 -4.27
C ASN A 19 -21.68 -10.93 -3.27
N ASP A 20 -21.20 -10.78 -2.04
CA ASP A 20 -21.90 -9.99 -1.02
C ASP A 20 -21.85 -8.49 -1.33
N TRP A 21 -20.74 -7.99 -1.88
CA TRP A 21 -20.64 -6.59 -2.31
C TRP A 21 -21.51 -6.29 -3.53
N LYS A 22 -21.59 -7.22 -4.49
CA LYS A 22 -22.53 -7.09 -5.63
C LYS A 22 -23.99 -6.99 -5.17
N LYS A 23 -24.38 -7.79 -4.17
CA LYS A 23 -25.74 -7.74 -3.59
C LYS A 23 -26.05 -6.40 -2.91
N GLN A 24 -25.04 -5.73 -2.36
CA GLN A 24 -25.18 -4.45 -1.67
C GLN A 24 -25.01 -3.24 -2.60
N ASN A 25 -24.90 -3.45 -3.92
CA ASN A 25 -24.69 -2.39 -4.92
C ASN A 25 -23.48 -1.49 -4.64
N TYR A 26 -22.41 -2.02 -4.04
CA TYR A 26 -21.12 -1.32 -3.89
C TYR A 26 -20.35 -1.29 -5.23
N GLY A 27 -20.98 -0.66 -6.24
CA GLY A 27 -20.40 -0.47 -7.55
C GLY A 27 -19.67 0.87 -7.67
N GLN A 28 -18.64 0.89 -8.50
CA GLN A 28 -17.86 2.09 -8.76
C GLN A 28 -18.74 3.19 -9.38
N VAL A 29 -18.71 4.39 -8.79
CA VAL A 29 -19.30 5.59 -9.38
C VAL A 29 -18.32 6.15 -10.43
N ILE A 30 -18.74 6.14 -11.68
CA ILE A 30 -17.89 6.60 -12.79
C ILE A 30 -18.02 8.11 -12.94
N ARG A 31 -16.88 8.77 -13.18
CA ARG A 31 -16.87 10.18 -13.56
C ARG A 31 -17.53 10.36 -14.92
N SER A 32 -18.41 11.34 -15.05
CA SER A 32 -19.07 11.70 -16.30
C SER A 32 -18.13 12.24 -17.38
N VAL A 33 -16.89 12.58 -16.99
CA VAL A 33 -15.84 13.12 -17.86
C VAL A 33 -14.72 12.09 -17.93
N GLY A 34 -14.79 11.18 -18.89
CA GLY A 34 -13.76 10.14 -19.11
C GLY A 34 -13.97 9.43 -20.45
N PRO A 35 -13.00 8.59 -20.89
CA PRO A 35 -13.15 7.77 -22.09
C PRO A 35 -14.40 6.87 -22.01
N GLU A 36 -15.07 6.65 -23.15
CA GLU A 36 -16.28 5.80 -23.23
C GLU A 36 -16.06 4.38 -22.71
N SER A 37 -14.85 3.85 -22.84
CA SER A 37 -14.46 2.54 -22.30
C SER A 37 -14.57 2.44 -20.77
N HIS A 38 -14.60 3.57 -20.06
CA HIS A 38 -14.80 3.60 -18.60
C HIS A 38 -16.29 3.45 -18.22
N LEU A 39 -17.21 3.77 -19.10
CA LEU A 39 -18.66 3.65 -18.86
C LEU A 39 -19.10 2.20 -18.75
N GLU A 40 -18.42 1.28 -19.44
CA GLU A 40 -18.70 -0.17 -19.38
C GLU A 40 -18.37 -0.78 -18.01
N LYS A 41 -17.54 -0.09 -17.19
CA LYS A 41 -17.13 -0.53 -15.84
C LYS A 41 -18.11 -0.14 -14.74
N GLY A 42 -19.24 0.50 -15.09
CA GLY A 42 -20.29 0.83 -14.14
C GLY A 42 -20.76 -0.39 -13.36
N GLY A 43 -20.78 -0.31 -12.03
CA GLY A 43 -21.21 -1.41 -11.17
C GLY A 43 -20.14 -2.46 -10.83
N THR A 44 -18.88 -2.28 -11.28
CA THR A 44 -17.78 -3.13 -10.83
C THR A 44 -17.55 -2.94 -9.33
N PRO A 45 -17.49 -4.02 -8.51
CA PRO A 45 -17.24 -3.89 -7.08
C PRO A 45 -15.94 -3.14 -6.80
N THR A 46 -16.00 -2.14 -5.91
CA THR A 46 -14.83 -1.39 -5.43
C THR A 46 -14.33 -1.97 -4.11
N MET A 47 -13.24 -1.42 -3.57
CA MET A 47 -12.67 -1.78 -2.26
C MET A 47 -11.97 -3.15 -2.21
N GLY A 48 -11.63 -3.76 -3.36
CA GLY A 48 -10.87 -5.02 -3.42
C GLY A 48 -9.53 -4.99 -2.65
N GLY A 49 -8.97 -3.80 -2.47
CA GLY A 49 -7.76 -3.57 -1.69
C GLY A 49 -7.84 -4.05 -0.23
N ILE A 50 -9.03 -4.05 0.38
CA ILE A 50 -9.21 -4.57 1.75
C ILE A 50 -8.85 -6.06 1.84
N LEU A 51 -9.25 -6.84 0.84
CA LEU A 51 -8.95 -8.26 0.80
C LEU A 51 -7.46 -8.53 0.68
N ILE A 52 -6.79 -7.75 -0.18
CA ILE A 52 -5.34 -7.84 -0.38
C ILE A 52 -4.63 -7.47 0.91
N LEU A 53 -5.00 -6.36 1.55
CA LEU A 53 -4.45 -5.93 2.83
C LEU A 53 -4.69 -6.95 3.93
N GLY A 54 -5.92 -7.46 4.04
CA GLY A 54 -6.26 -8.49 5.01
C GLY A 54 -5.42 -9.76 4.85
N ALA A 55 -5.22 -10.22 3.61
CA ALA A 55 -4.38 -11.37 3.33
C ALA A 55 -2.91 -11.15 3.67
N ILE A 56 -2.36 -9.95 3.36
CA ILE A 56 -0.98 -9.60 3.70
C ILE A 56 -0.82 -9.55 5.21
N ILE A 57 -1.68 -8.82 5.93
CA ILE A 57 -1.62 -8.68 7.39
C ILE A 57 -1.75 -10.06 8.05
N PHE A 58 -2.75 -10.86 7.64
CA PHE A 58 -2.94 -12.21 8.16
C PHE A 58 -1.71 -13.10 7.94
N SER A 59 -1.15 -13.08 6.72
CA SER A 59 0.05 -13.84 6.41
C SER A 59 1.26 -13.40 7.23
N CYS A 60 1.46 -12.10 7.40
CA CYS A 60 2.55 -11.54 8.21
C CYS A 60 2.42 -11.92 9.69
N LEU A 61 1.21 -11.87 10.25
CA LEU A 61 0.97 -12.23 11.65
C LEU A 61 1.12 -13.73 11.92
N CYS A 62 0.77 -14.59 10.95
CA CYS A 62 0.85 -16.03 11.14
C CYS A 62 2.25 -16.61 10.89
N TRP A 63 3.04 -15.99 10.03
CA TRP A 63 4.33 -16.56 9.57
C TRP A 63 5.49 -15.57 9.60
N GLY A 64 5.25 -14.33 9.96
CA GLY A 64 6.31 -13.34 10.14
C GLY A 64 7.02 -13.49 11.46
N ASP A 65 8.20 -12.93 11.55
CA ASP A 65 8.92 -12.83 12.82
C ASP A 65 8.33 -11.68 13.67
N LEU A 66 7.46 -12.04 14.60
CA LEU A 66 6.78 -11.09 15.48
C LEU A 66 7.72 -10.38 16.46
N GLN A 67 8.96 -10.82 16.59
CA GLN A 67 9.98 -10.13 17.39
C GLN A 67 10.66 -9.00 16.62
N SER A 68 10.56 -9.02 15.29
CA SER A 68 11.16 -8.00 14.44
C SER A 68 10.42 -6.67 14.50
N LYS A 69 11.10 -5.60 14.94
CA LYS A 69 10.58 -4.22 14.91
C LYS A 69 10.16 -3.78 13.50
N PHE A 70 10.88 -4.24 12.47
CA PHE A 70 10.61 -3.89 11.08
C PHE A 70 9.27 -4.41 10.60
N LEU A 71 8.86 -5.62 11.04
CA LEU A 71 7.56 -6.16 10.71
C LEU A 71 6.41 -5.26 11.22
N TRP A 72 6.50 -4.81 12.47
CA TRP A 72 5.47 -3.96 13.06
C TRP A 72 5.39 -2.58 12.42
N ILE A 73 6.54 -1.97 12.08
CA ILE A 73 6.60 -0.70 11.36
C ILE A 73 5.96 -0.84 9.98
N LEU A 74 6.28 -1.93 9.26
CA LEU A 74 5.71 -2.22 7.96
C LEU A 74 4.19 -2.42 8.03
N LEU A 75 3.71 -3.23 8.99
CA LEU A 75 2.28 -3.46 9.20
C LEU A 75 1.55 -2.16 9.58
N PHE A 76 2.18 -1.30 10.37
CA PHE A 76 1.63 0.01 10.71
C PHE A 76 1.46 0.90 9.47
N ILE A 77 2.49 1.00 8.61
CA ILE A 77 2.42 1.79 7.38
C ILE A 77 1.34 1.24 6.44
N ILE A 78 1.36 -0.07 6.15
CA ILE A 78 0.41 -0.71 5.23
C ILE A 78 -1.03 -0.53 5.75
N SER A 79 -1.28 -0.75 7.03
CA SER A 79 -2.61 -0.61 7.62
C SER A 79 -3.09 0.84 7.62
N SER A 80 -2.21 1.79 7.96
CA SER A 80 -2.56 3.22 8.01
C SER A 80 -2.86 3.77 6.61
N PHE A 81 -2.02 3.48 5.63
CA PHE A 81 -2.23 3.91 4.24
C PHE A 81 -3.44 3.20 3.62
N GLY A 82 -3.64 1.92 3.95
CA GLY A 82 -4.83 1.17 3.58
C GLY A 82 -6.12 1.76 4.16
N ALA A 83 -6.08 2.21 5.41
CA ALA A 83 -7.21 2.88 6.05
C ALA A 83 -7.55 4.22 5.36
N ILE A 84 -6.52 5.00 4.95
CA ILE A 84 -6.75 6.23 4.17
C ILE A 84 -7.43 5.90 2.84
N GLY A 85 -6.94 4.89 2.11
CA GLY A 85 -7.55 4.46 0.84
C GLY A 85 -8.97 3.94 1.02
N PHE A 86 -9.22 3.16 2.07
CA PHE A 86 -10.55 2.68 2.42
C PHE A 86 -11.52 3.82 2.72
N LEU A 87 -11.10 4.80 3.51
CA LEU A 87 -11.93 5.98 3.82
C LEU A 87 -12.23 6.80 2.57
N ASP A 88 -11.25 6.95 1.67
CA ASP A 88 -11.43 7.63 0.38
C ASP A 88 -12.53 6.95 -0.46
N ASP A 89 -12.44 5.64 -0.62
CA ASP A 89 -13.41 4.86 -1.40
C ASP A 89 -14.79 4.79 -0.70
N TYR A 90 -14.80 4.64 0.62
CA TYR A 90 -16.04 4.65 1.40
C TYR A 90 -16.81 5.96 1.27
N LEU A 91 -16.12 7.12 1.28
CA LEU A 91 -16.73 8.41 1.10
C LEU A 91 -17.32 8.57 -0.31
N LYS A 92 -16.63 8.10 -1.34
CA LYS A 92 -17.15 8.10 -2.72
C LYS A 92 -18.44 7.28 -2.83
N LEU A 93 -18.49 6.10 -2.23
CA LEU A 93 -19.67 5.25 -2.22
C LEU A 93 -20.82 5.90 -1.44
N LYS A 94 -20.55 6.43 -0.25
CA LYS A 94 -21.56 7.06 0.59
C LYS A 94 -22.18 8.30 -0.05
N ASN A 95 -21.36 9.11 -0.69
CA ASN A 95 -21.79 10.35 -1.32
C ASN A 95 -22.30 10.15 -2.76
N GLN A 96 -22.20 8.93 -3.29
CA GLN A 96 -22.55 8.58 -4.66
C GLN A 96 -21.92 9.52 -5.71
N ASN A 97 -20.72 9.99 -5.44
CA ASN A 97 -19.95 10.85 -6.32
C ASN A 97 -18.49 10.38 -6.38
N SER A 98 -17.72 10.99 -7.28
CA SER A 98 -16.29 10.70 -7.43
C SER A 98 -15.41 11.41 -6.40
N ASP A 99 -15.98 12.23 -5.51
CA ASP A 99 -15.25 13.02 -4.55
C ASP A 99 -15.06 12.24 -3.25
N GLY A 100 -13.86 11.74 -3.05
CA GLY A 100 -13.43 11.07 -1.82
C GLY A 100 -12.85 12.07 -0.81
N LEU A 101 -11.77 11.68 -0.16
CA LEU A 101 -11.00 12.57 0.70
C LEU A 101 -10.38 13.71 -0.12
N SER A 102 -10.37 14.92 0.43
CA SER A 102 -9.66 16.02 -0.20
C SER A 102 -8.15 15.68 -0.31
N GLY A 103 -7.52 16.07 -1.42
CA GLY A 103 -6.09 15.78 -1.63
C GLY A 103 -5.20 16.29 -0.50
N LYS A 104 -5.53 17.45 0.07
CA LYS A 104 -4.81 18.02 1.24
C LYS A 104 -4.97 17.15 2.49
N SER A 105 -6.17 16.65 2.77
CA SER A 105 -6.43 15.77 3.90
C SER A 105 -5.71 14.43 3.73
N LYS A 106 -5.75 13.86 2.52
CA LYS A 106 -5.04 12.62 2.20
C LYS A 106 -3.54 12.76 2.44
N LEU A 107 -2.92 13.80 1.89
CA LEU A 107 -1.49 14.07 2.09
C LEU A 107 -1.16 14.32 3.56
N PHE A 108 -1.97 15.09 4.29
CA PHE A 108 -1.74 15.34 5.71
C PHE A 108 -1.66 14.05 6.53
N TRP A 109 -2.62 13.14 6.35
CA TRP A 109 -2.62 11.87 7.05
C TRP A 109 -1.48 10.94 6.61
N GLN A 110 -1.17 10.90 5.32
CA GLN A 110 -0.03 10.14 4.81
C GLN A 110 1.30 10.63 5.41
N PHE A 111 1.54 11.94 5.43
CA PHE A 111 2.72 12.52 6.06
C PHE A 111 2.77 12.24 7.57
N SER A 112 1.64 12.33 8.26
CA SER A 112 1.57 12.08 9.71
C SER A 112 1.93 10.63 10.05
N PHE A 113 1.34 9.66 9.36
CA PHE A 113 1.64 8.24 9.60
C PHE A 113 3.05 7.87 9.16
N ALA A 114 3.53 8.39 8.04
CA ALA A 114 4.91 8.19 7.60
C ALA A 114 5.91 8.78 8.61
N LEU A 115 5.64 9.98 9.14
CA LEU A 115 6.48 10.61 10.17
C LEU A 115 6.56 9.73 11.41
N ILE A 116 5.44 9.22 11.91
CA ILE A 116 5.42 8.32 13.08
C ILE A 116 6.26 7.07 12.81
N ALA A 117 6.02 6.39 11.71
CA ALA A 117 6.71 5.16 11.36
C ALA A 117 8.22 5.35 11.19
N VAL A 118 8.61 6.38 10.44
CA VAL A 118 10.03 6.69 10.19
C VAL A 118 10.73 7.17 11.46
N SER A 119 10.03 7.92 12.32
CA SER A 119 10.60 8.33 13.62
C SER A 119 10.84 7.11 14.50
N ILE A 120 9.90 6.17 14.59
CA ILE A 120 10.11 4.91 15.32
C ILE A 120 11.32 4.17 14.74
N LEU A 121 11.43 4.05 13.42
CA LEU A 121 12.55 3.39 12.76
C LEU A 121 13.88 4.07 13.09
N TYR A 122 13.94 5.40 13.00
CA TYR A 122 15.15 6.18 13.26
C TYR A 122 15.62 6.07 14.70
N PHE A 123 14.71 6.24 15.68
CA PHE A 123 15.07 6.20 17.09
C PHE A 123 15.27 4.78 17.64
N SER A 124 14.76 3.75 16.97
CA SER A 124 15.00 2.34 17.32
C SER A 124 16.16 1.72 16.56
N ALA A 125 16.86 2.48 15.72
CA ALA A 125 18.01 1.98 14.98
C ALA A 125 19.15 1.59 15.92
N GLU A 126 19.64 0.37 15.77
CA GLU A 126 20.72 -0.19 16.59
C GLU A 126 22.09 0.04 15.93
N THR A 127 22.08 0.20 14.61
CA THR A 127 23.30 0.41 13.81
C THR A 127 23.14 1.64 12.91
N THR A 128 24.25 2.31 12.61
CA THR A 128 24.26 3.45 11.69
C THR A 128 23.89 3.03 10.26
N GLN A 129 24.03 1.76 9.92
CA GLN A 129 23.67 1.23 8.61
C GLN A 129 22.16 1.25 8.36
N GLU A 130 21.34 1.08 9.41
CA GLU A 130 19.87 1.10 9.31
C GLU A 130 19.32 2.46 8.86
N THR A 131 20.08 3.53 9.07
CA THR A 131 19.71 4.92 8.76
C THR A 131 20.62 5.56 7.72
N SER A 132 21.44 4.76 7.03
CA SER A 132 22.32 5.22 5.96
C SER A 132 21.75 4.88 4.58
N LEU A 133 22.08 5.72 3.60
CA LEU A 133 21.75 5.47 2.21
C LEU A 133 22.93 4.75 1.54
N ILE A 134 22.67 3.52 1.09
CA ILE A 134 23.64 2.72 0.33
C ILE A 134 23.26 2.82 -1.15
N LEU A 135 24.22 3.26 -1.99
CA LEU A 135 24.03 3.34 -3.43
C LEU A 135 24.24 1.94 -4.05
N PRO A 136 23.29 1.42 -4.86
CA PRO A 136 23.36 0.04 -5.38
C PRO A 136 24.63 -0.31 -6.13
N PHE A 137 25.23 0.66 -6.85
CA PHE A 137 26.44 0.45 -7.66
C PHE A 137 27.75 0.69 -6.90
N PHE A 138 27.68 1.34 -5.72
CA PHE A 138 28.84 1.71 -4.90
C PHE A 138 28.69 1.14 -3.50
N LYS A 139 28.79 -0.19 -3.35
CA LYS A 139 28.52 -0.92 -2.11
C LYS A 139 29.35 -0.46 -0.89
N GLU A 140 30.55 0.06 -1.15
CA GLU A 140 31.44 0.56 -0.10
C GLU A 140 31.11 2.01 0.30
N PHE A 141 30.28 2.70 -0.49
CA PHE A 141 29.90 4.09 -0.22
C PHE A 141 28.55 4.12 0.47
N SER A 142 28.57 4.34 1.78
CA SER A 142 27.37 4.57 2.59
C SER A 142 27.31 6.05 3.03
N LEU A 143 26.24 6.72 2.63
CA LEU A 143 26.00 8.10 3.04
C LEU A 143 25.22 8.13 4.35
N GLN A 144 25.82 8.58 5.42
CA GLN A 144 25.13 8.77 6.69
C GLN A 144 24.27 10.04 6.61
N LEU A 145 22.97 9.86 6.55
CA LEU A 145 22.03 10.98 6.39
C LEU A 145 21.69 11.68 7.69
N GLY A 146 21.94 11.03 8.85
CA GLY A 146 21.51 11.58 10.13
C GLY A 146 20.01 11.91 10.13
N ILE A 147 19.64 13.10 10.62
CA ILE A 147 18.24 13.54 10.67
C ILE A 147 17.57 13.65 9.28
N TRP A 148 18.35 13.85 8.21
CA TRP A 148 17.84 13.90 6.84
C TRP A 148 17.26 12.58 6.35
N PHE A 149 17.61 11.47 7.02
CA PHE A 149 17.00 10.16 6.76
C PHE A 149 15.48 10.23 6.95
N ILE A 150 14.99 10.94 7.98
CA ILE A 150 13.56 11.06 8.26
C ILE A 150 12.87 11.76 7.09
N PHE A 151 13.38 12.89 6.62
CA PHE A 151 12.78 13.66 5.54
C PHE A 151 12.77 12.87 4.22
N LEU A 152 13.91 12.24 3.89
CA LEU A 152 14.04 11.43 2.68
C LEU A 152 13.07 10.24 2.70
N SER A 153 13.01 9.50 3.81
CA SER A 153 12.14 8.33 3.94
C SER A 153 10.66 8.70 3.85
N ILE A 154 10.23 9.79 4.50
CA ILE A 154 8.85 10.27 4.37
C ILE A 154 8.56 10.63 2.92
N PHE A 155 9.44 11.36 2.25
CA PHE A 155 9.28 11.74 0.86
C PHE A 155 9.15 10.52 -0.05
N VAL A 156 9.98 9.50 0.15
CA VAL A 156 9.93 8.24 -0.61
C VAL A 156 8.62 7.51 -0.36
N ILE A 157 8.22 7.32 0.90
CA ILE A 157 6.99 6.57 1.24
C ILE A 157 5.75 7.26 0.67
N VAL A 158 5.58 8.55 0.94
CA VAL A 158 4.41 9.32 0.48
C VAL A 158 4.45 9.51 -1.03
N GLY A 159 5.61 9.82 -1.60
CA GLY A 159 5.81 10.00 -3.03
C GLY A 159 5.48 8.73 -3.81
N THR A 160 6.04 7.59 -3.42
CA THR A 160 5.79 6.28 -4.07
C THR A 160 4.31 5.90 -3.98
N SER A 161 3.69 6.03 -2.79
CA SER A 161 2.28 5.71 -2.61
C SER A 161 1.37 6.52 -3.54
N ASN A 162 1.64 7.83 -3.69
CA ASN A 162 0.85 8.67 -4.58
C ASN A 162 1.19 8.43 -6.06
N ALA A 163 2.44 8.15 -6.41
CA ALA A 163 2.84 7.80 -7.77
C ALA A 163 2.13 6.53 -8.25
N VAL A 164 2.12 5.46 -7.44
CA VAL A 164 1.40 4.22 -7.76
C VAL A 164 -0.09 4.46 -7.90
N ASN A 165 -0.68 5.26 -7.01
CA ASN A 165 -2.11 5.61 -7.10
C ASN A 165 -2.46 6.39 -8.38
N LEU A 166 -1.58 7.27 -8.86
CA LEU A 166 -1.74 7.98 -10.11
C LEU A 166 -1.57 7.07 -11.34
N THR A 167 -0.71 6.08 -11.24
CA THR A 167 -0.45 5.10 -12.34
C THR A 167 -1.61 4.13 -12.50
N ASP A 168 -2.42 3.91 -11.46
CA ASP A 168 -3.56 2.98 -11.47
C ASP A 168 -4.79 3.54 -12.19
N GLY A 169 -4.57 4.24 -13.30
CA GLY A 169 -5.63 4.76 -14.17
C GLY A 169 -6.13 3.78 -15.21
N LEU A 170 -5.37 2.72 -15.52
CA LEU A 170 -5.69 1.67 -16.48
C LEU A 170 -5.54 0.30 -15.84
N ASP A 171 -6.43 -0.64 -16.19
CA ASP A 171 -6.42 -2.00 -15.66
C ASP A 171 -5.07 -2.69 -15.90
N GLY A 172 -4.47 -3.18 -14.83
CA GLY A 172 -3.20 -3.91 -14.85
C GLY A 172 -1.94 -3.03 -14.91
N LEU A 173 -2.06 -1.72 -15.11
CA LEU A 173 -0.90 -0.85 -15.28
C LEU A 173 -0.07 -0.71 -13.99
N ALA A 174 -0.71 -0.62 -12.83
CA ALA A 174 -0.02 -0.53 -11.55
C ALA A 174 0.36 -1.91 -10.97
N ILE A 175 -0.44 -2.95 -11.27
CA ILE A 175 -0.26 -4.27 -10.66
C ILE A 175 0.98 -4.99 -11.18
N MET A 176 1.28 -4.88 -12.48
CA MET A 176 2.45 -5.56 -13.07
C MET A 176 3.79 -5.05 -12.51
N PRO A 177 4.07 -3.74 -12.48
CA PRO A 177 5.27 -3.24 -11.81
C PRO A 177 5.33 -3.65 -10.34
N SER A 178 4.22 -3.58 -9.60
CA SER A 178 4.19 -3.99 -8.18
C SER A 178 4.53 -5.46 -7.97
N VAL A 179 4.07 -6.35 -8.87
CA VAL A 179 4.42 -7.77 -8.83
C VAL A 179 5.90 -7.99 -9.15
N MET A 180 6.45 -7.25 -10.13
CA MET A 180 7.85 -7.35 -10.50
C MET A 180 8.76 -6.85 -9.37
N ASP A 181 8.44 -5.72 -8.75
CA ASP A 181 9.18 -5.15 -7.63
C ASP A 181 9.14 -6.09 -6.41
N ALA A 182 7.96 -6.55 -6.03
CA ALA A 182 7.80 -7.48 -4.91
C ALA A 182 8.51 -8.82 -5.17
N GLY A 183 8.43 -9.32 -6.41
CA GLY A 183 9.13 -10.53 -6.84
C GLY A 183 10.65 -10.37 -6.80
N GLY A 184 11.17 -9.27 -7.33
CA GLY A 184 12.59 -8.94 -7.30
C GLY A 184 13.14 -8.83 -5.88
N LEU A 185 12.46 -8.07 -5.01
CA LEU A 185 12.82 -7.96 -3.60
C LEU A 185 12.74 -9.30 -2.87
N GLY A 186 11.73 -10.13 -3.19
CA GLY A 186 11.59 -11.47 -2.64
C GLY A 186 12.74 -12.40 -3.02
N ILE A 187 13.23 -12.34 -4.26
CA ILE A 187 14.40 -13.10 -4.71
C ILE A 187 15.65 -12.64 -3.96
N VAL A 188 15.89 -11.33 -3.89
CA VAL A 188 17.06 -10.77 -3.19
C VAL A 188 17.04 -11.13 -1.71
N ALA A 189 15.89 -11.13 -1.06
CA ALA A 189 15.77 -11.49 0.36
C ALA A 189 15.97 -13.00 0.63
N TYR A 190 15.83 -13.85 -0.39
CA TYR A 190 16.01 -15.30 -0.28
C TYR A 190 17.46 -15.74 -0.58
N MET A 191 18.23 -14.96 -1.32
CA MET A 191 19.66 -15.22 -1.64
C MET A 191 20.58 -14.86 -0.48
#